data_adfee97964a3946c91b45ddf8c90dd59
#
_entry.id   adfee97964a3946c91b45ddf8c90dd59
#
_cell.length_a   1.000
_cell.length_b   1.000
_cell.length_c   1.000
_cell.angle_alpha   90.00
_cell.angle_beta   90.00
_cell.angle_gamma   90.00
#
_symmetry.space_group_name_H-M   'P 1'
#
loop_
_entity.id
_entity.type
_entity.pdbx_description
1 polymer ?
#
loop_
_entity_poly.entity_id
_entity_poly.type
_entity_poly.pdbx_seq_one_letter_code
_entity_poly.pdbx_strand_id
1 'polypeptide(L)'
;MKKVKLSSLGSLVDKSVEIQQQRKVFTMNINGWYRVAETNNQLGAIGLLSVMAHDTLNSAMILRFIIGHSGPISFKNLDEVRTEDRIIGARVLTKTGSKSLIDIRQNTGAQMEHSIVLSNNNNVKLVDPFISEIPTGYTATEFMF
;
A
#
# COMPACT_ATOMS: atom_id res chain seq x y z
N MET A 1 12.15 -16.21 39.16
CA MET A 1 11.73 -15.81 37.79
C MET A 1 12.69 -16.44 36.80
N LYS A 2 12.20 -17.21 35.90
CA LYS A 2 13.05 -17.91 34.92
C LYS A 2 13.44 -16.94 33.79
N LYS A 3 14.74 -16.75 33.58
CA LYS A 3 15.28 -15.96 32.44
C LYS A 3 14.77 -16.46 31.08
N VAL A 4 14.42 -17.73 30.98
CA VAL A 4 13.80 -18.34 29.81
C VAL A 4 12.52 -17.61 29.34
N LYS A 5 11.78 -16.99 30.28
CA LYS A 5 10.57 -16.23 29.92
C LYS A 5 10.85 -14.95 29.14
N LEU A 6 11.97 -14.29 29.43
CA LEU A 6 12.38 -13.11 28.66
C LEU A 6 12.85 -13.48 27.26
N SER A 7 13.56 -14.59 27.10
CA SER A 7 13.96 -15.12 25.79
C SER A 7 12.74 -15.55 24.97
N SER A 8 11.77 -16.23 25.61
CA SER A 8 10.53 -16.63 24.99
C SER A 8 9.67 -15.43 24.58
N LEU A 9 9.63 -14.38 25.40
CA LEU A 9 8.93 -13.15 25.09
C LEU A 9 9.59 -12.40 23.93
N GLY A 10 10.93 -12.32 23.92
CA GLY A 10 11.66 -11.75 22.78
C GLY A 10 11.40 -12.50 21.48
N SER A 11 11.42 -13.82 21.52
CA SER A 11 11.09 -14.65 20.35
C SER A 11 9.65 -14.46 19.86
N LEU A 12 8.69 -14.30 20.77
CA LEU A 12 7.30 -14.01 20.42
C LEU A 12 7.14 -12.60 19.84
N VAL A 13 7.84 -11.62 20.37
CA VAL A 13 7.87 -10.25 19.85
C VAL A 13 8.48 -10.23 18.45
N ASP A 14 9.59 -10.91 18.23
CA ASP A 14 10.23 -11.03 16.93
C ASP A 14 9.30 -11.66 15.89
N LYS A 15 8.58 -12.71 16.26
CA LYS A 15 7.57 -13.33 15.39
C LYS A 15 6.37 -12.44 15.11
N SER A 16 5.93 -11.64 16.08
CA SER A 16 4.84 -10.68 15.88
C SER A 16 5.24 -9.56 14.94
N VAL A 17 6.54 -9.19 14.90
CA VAL A 17 7.11 -8.18 14.02
C VAL A 17 7.29 -8.69 12.59
N GLU A 18 7.03 -9.97 12.30
CA GLU A 18 6.92 -10.49 10.93
C GLU A 18 5.77 -9.87 10.13
N ILE A 19 4.79 -9.25 10.80
CA ILE A 19 3.89 -8.30 10.16
C ILE A 19 4.71 -7.02 9.96
N GLN A 20 5.21 -6.84 8.76
CA GLN A 20 6.06 -5.71 8.45
C GLN A 20 5.27 -4.42 8.37
N GLN A 21 5.84 -3.39 8.99
CA GLN A 21 5.41 -2.02 8.78
C GLN A 21 6.51 -1.28 8.02
N GLN A 22 6.15 -0.69 6.90
CA GLN A 22 7.04 0.10 6.05
C GLN A 22 6.48 1.51 5.92
N ARG A 23 7.36 2.49 5.82
CA ARG A 23 6.99 3.88 5.63
C ARG A 23 7.82 4.52 4.53
N LYS A 24 7.17 5.30 3.68
CA LYS A 24 7.80 6.18 2.69
C LYS A 24 7.18 7.57 2.76
N VAL A 25 8.02 8.57 2.59
CA VAL A 25 7.61 9.97 2.38
C VAL A 25 8.07 10.35 0.98
N PHE A 26 7.18 10.93 0.18
CA PHE A 26 7.49 11.26 -1.20
C PHE A 26 6.58 12.39 -1.70
N THR A 27 6.96 12.99 -2.80
CA THR A 27 6.19 14.09 -3.39
C THR A 27 5.48 13.60 -4.65
N MET A 28 4.19 13.84 -4.72
CA MET A 28 3.38 13.72 -5.93
C MET A 28 3.14 15.12 -6.47
N ASN A 29 3.35 15.32 -7.74
CA ASN A 29 3.24 16.64 -8.36
C ASN A 29 2.41 16.66 -9.66
N ILE A 30 1.83 15.54 -10.03
CA ILE A 30 1.01 15.41 -11.24
C ILE A 30 -0.22 14.56 -10.94
N ASN A 31 -1.35 14.91 -11.54
CA ASN A 31 -2.52 14.06 -11.58
C ASN A 31 -2.19 12.73 -12.26
N GLY A 32 -2.55 11.62 -11.65
CA GLY A 32 -2.37 10.32 -12.28
C GLY A 32 -2.16 9.18 -11.30
N TRP A 33 -1.76 8.06 -11.87
CA TRP A 33 -1.46 6.85 -11.13
C TRP A 33 0.00 6.83 -10.70
N TYR A 34 0.23 6.48 -9.44
CA TYR A 34 1.56 6.33 -8.85
C TYR A 34 1.76 4.91 -8.36
N ARG A 35 2.81 4.24 -8.83
CA ARG A 35 3.25 2.97 -8.27
C ARG A 35 3.78 3.20 -6.87
N VAL A 36 3.20 2.51 -5.89
CA VAL A 36 3.55 2.69 -4.48
C VAL A 36 4.02 1.40 -3.81
N ALA A 37 3.59 0.25 -4.31
CA ALA A 37 3.96 -1.02 -3.74
C ALA A 37 3.96 -2.14 -4.79
N GLU A 38 4.60 -3.24 -4.45
CA GLU A 38 4.58 -4.47 -5.24
C GLU A 38 4.63 -5.69 -4.32
N THR A 39 4.08 -6.80 -4.76
CA THR A 39 4.26 -8.06 -4.03
C THR A 39 5.68 -8.59 -4.27
N ASN A 40 6.20 -9.34 -3.31
CA ASN A 40 7.55 -9.93 -3.42
C ASN A 40 7.58 -11.07 -4.45
N ASN A 41 6.43 -11.74 -4.63
CA ASN A 41 6.28 -12.87 -5.55
C ASN A 41 4.84 -12.91 -6.08
N GLN A 42 4.52 -13.95 -6.83
CA GLN A 42 3.18 -14.18 -7.41
C GLN A 42 2.13 -14.64 -6.40
N LEU A 43 2.49 -14.92 -5.15
CA LEU A 43 1.55 -15.32 -4.12
C LEU A 43 0.65 -14.16 -3.70
N GLY A 44 -0.44 -14.49 -3.03
CA GLY A 44 -1.37 -13.50 -2.54
C GLY A 44 -0.79 -12.60 -1.44
N ALA A 45 -1.43 -11.48 -1.22
CA ALA A 45 -1.05 -10.51 -0.21
C ALA A 45 -2.28 -9.90 0.46
N ILE A 46 -2.13 -9.51 1.71
CA ILE A 46 -3.13 -8.77 2.47
C ILE A 46 -2.43 -7.67 3.26
N GLY A 47 -3.05 -6.52 3.37
CA GLY A 47 -2.46 -5.43 4.14
C GLY A 47 -3.36 -4.22 4.30
N LEU A 48 -2.83 -3.26 5.06
CA LEU A 48 -3.38 -1.93 5.23
C LEU A 48 -2.39 -0.92 4.63
N LEU A 49 -2.94 -0.04 3.82
CA LEU A 49 -2.20 1.08 3.24
C LEU A 49 -2.79 2.37 3.80
N SER A 50 -2.03 3.07 4.62
CA SER A 50 -2.40 4.36 5.16
C SER A 50 -1.68 5.44 4.37
N VAL A 51 -2.44 6.36 3.80
CA VAL A 51 -1.90 7.46 2.98
C VAL A 51 -2.30 8.78 3.62
N MET A 52 -1.34 9.66 3.82
CA MET A 52 -1.58 11.02 4.29
C MET A 52 -0.95 12.01 3.31
N ALA A 53 -1.78 12.93 2.81
CA ALA A 53 -1.31 14.08 2.08
C ALA A 53 -0.95 15.19 3.06
N HIS A 54 0.26 15.70 2.99
CA HIS A 54 0.72 16.80 3.84
C HIS A 54 0.27 18.15 3.24
N ASP A 55 -1.02 18.31 3.15
CA ASP A 55 -1.65 19.58 2.84
C ASP A 55 -1.95 20.37 4.12
N THR A 56 -2.57 21.54 3.99
CA THR A 56 -2.91 22.40 5.13
C THR A 56 -3.81 21.69 6.15
N LEU A 57 -4.54 20.67 5.76
CA LEU A 57 -5.55 19.99 6.55
C LEU A 57 -5.25 18.52 6.78
N ASN A 58 -4.11 18.01 6.28
CA ASN A 58 -3.65 16.63 6.45
C ASN A 58 -4.70 15.58 6.05
N SER A 59 -5.16 15.63 4.80
CA SER A 59 -6.08 14.62 4.27
C SER A 59 -5.47 13.23 4.39
N ALA A 60 -6.20 12.31 4.98
CA ALA A 60 -5.70 10.95 5.25
C ALA A 60 -6.74 9.89 4.87
N MET A 61 -6.26 8.71 4.50
CA MET A 61 -7.09 7.57 4.11
C MET A 61 -6.44 6.27 4.55
N ILE A 62 -7.26 5.34 5.03
CA ILE A 62 -6.85 3.98 5.38
C ILE A 62 -7.53 3.00 4.43
N LEU A 63 -6.74 2.30 3.66
CA LEU A 63 -7.19 1.33 2.68
C LEU A 63 -6.79 -0.08 3.12
N ARG A 64 -7.74 -1.01 3.07
CA ARG A 64 -7.45 -2.44 3.19
C ARG A 64 -7.38 -3.04 1.80
N PHE A 65 -6.39 -3.88 1.55
CA PHE A 65 -6.32 -4.63 0.31
C PHE A 65 -6.16 -6.13 0.54
N ILE A 66 -6.70 -6.89 -0.38
CA ILE A 66 -6.54 -8.34 -0.49
C ILE A 66 -6.23 -8.63 -1.96
N ILE A 67 -5.13 -9.32 -2.20
CA ILE A 67 -4.73 -9.79 -3.52
C ILE A 67 -4.64 -11.31 -3.43
N GLY A 68 -5.63 -12.01 -4.00
CA GLY A 68 -5.63 -13.47 -4.02
C GLY A 68 -4.61 -14.03 -5.02
N HIS A 69 -4.02 -15.17 -4.68
CA HIS A 69 -3.26 -15.95 -5.64
C HIS A 69 -4.24 -16.59 -6.63
N SER A 70 -4.24 -16.13 -7.87
CA SER A 70 -5.22 -16.53 -8.90
C SER A 70 -6.69 -16.34 -8.45
N GLY A 71 -6.93 -15.45 -7.52
CA GLY A 71 -8.21 -15.25 -6.86
C GLY A 71 -8.65 -13.79 -6.84
N PRO A 72 -9.65 -13.48 -6.03
CA PRO A 72 -10.24 -12.15 -6.00
C PRO A 72 -9.26 -11.10 -5.49
N ILE A 73 -9.43 -9.89 -6.02
CA ILE A 73 -8.73 -8.69 -5.60
C ILE A 73 -9.74 -7.75 -4.97
N SER A 74 -9.42 -7.18 -3.84
CA SER A 74 -10.26 -6.21 -3.15
C SER A 74 -9.42 -5.07 -2.59
N PHE A 75 -9.89 -3.87 -2.82
CA PHE A 75 -9.44 -2.66 -2.13
C PHE A 75 -10.64 -2.00 -1.48
N LYS A 76 -10.55 -1.66 -0.21
CA LYS A 76 -11.64 -1.03 0.52
C LYS A 76 -11.13 0.14 1.33
N ASN A 77 -11.78 1.28 1.16
CA ASN A 77 -11.60 2.42 2.04
C ASN A 77 -12.26 2.11 3.38
N LEU A 78 -11.46 2.06 4.45
CA LEU A 78 -11.93 1.77 5.80
C LEU A 78 -12.26 3.04 6.57
N ASP A 79 -11.49 4.10 6.36
CA ASP A 79 -11.63 5.36 7.07
C ASP A 79 -10.92 6.47 6.32
N GLU A 80 -11.44 7.69 6.43
CA GLU A 80 -10.86 8.85 5.77
C GLU A 80 -11.17 10.15 6.49
N VAL A 81 -10.22 11.07 6.43
CA VAL A 81 -10.42 12.49 6.67
C VAL A 81 -10.03 13.20 5.39
N ARG A 82 -11.01 13.71 4.66
CA ARG A 82 -10.78 14.40 3.39
C ARG A 82 -11.37 15.79 3.43
N THR A 83 -10.53 16.75 3.19
CA THR A 83 -10.94 18.12 2.94
C THR A 83 -10.98 18.40 1.44
N GLU A 84 -10.23 17.62 0.68
CA GLU A 84 -10.21 17.60 -0.77
C GLU A 84 -9.92 16.17 -1.22
N ASP A 85 -10.35 15.79 -2.41
CA ASP A 85 -10.16 14.48 -2.99
C ASP A 85 -8.71 14.34 -3.49
N ARG A 86 -7.78 14.04 -2.59
CA ARG A 86 -6.35 13.88 -2.92
C ARG A 86 -6.05 12.52 -3.53
N ILE A 87 -6.51 11.47 -2.86
CA ILE A 87 -6.40 10.09 -3.36
C ILE A 87 -7.81 9.62 -3.70
N ILE A 88 -8.06 9.38 -4.96
CA ILE A 88 -9.39 9.04 -5.48
C ILE A 88 -9.52 7.61 -5.94
N GLY A 89 -8.45 6.85 -5.94
CA GLY A 89 -8.51 5.47 -6.37
C GLY A 89 -7.26 4.68 -6.04
N ALA A 90 -7.40 3.38 -6.15
CA ALA A 90 -6.30 2.41 -6.14
C ALA A 90 -6.51 1.43 -7.29
N ARG A 91 -5.44 0.83 -7.78
CA ARG A 91 -5.51 -0.28 -8.72
C ARG A 91 -4.46 -1.32 -8.42
N VAL A 92 -4.79 -2.55 -8.75
CA VAL A 92 -3.86 -3.66 -8.71
C VAL A 92 -3.62 -4.12 -10.14
N LEU A 93 -2.37 -4.22 -10.51
CA LEU A 93 -1.95 -4.74 -11.80
C LEU A 93 -1.47 -6.17 -11.62
N THR A 94 -2.05 -7.09 -12.36
CA THR A 94 -1.75 -8.52 -12.27
C THR A 94 -1.33 -9.10 -13.61
N LYS A 95 -0.43 -10.05 -13.54
CA LYS A 95 0.00 -10.87 -14.67
C LYS A 95 0.29 -12.28 -14.14
N THR A 96 -0.24 -13.28 -14.82
CA THR A 96 -0.03 -14.69 -14.42
C THR A 96 1.45 -15.01 -14.32
N GLY A 97 1.83 -15.62 -13.20
CA GLY A 97 3.23 -16.00 -12.93
C GLY A 97 4.16 -14.84 -12.56
N SER A 98 3.62 -13.65 -12.34
CA SER A 98 4.40 -12.46 -11.98
C SER A 98 3.90 -11.85 -10.68
N LYS A 99 4.74 -11.00 -10.05
CA LYS A 99 4.34 -10.21 -8.91
C LYS A 99 3.22 -9.24 -9.29
N SER A 100 2.37 -8.91 -8.34
CA SER A 100 1.34 -7.88 -8.48
C SER A 100 1.89 -6.52 -8.12
N LEU A 101 1.34 -5.49 -8.74
CA LEU A 101 1.75 -4.10 -8.56
C LEU A 101 0.57 -3.31 -8.02
N ILE A 102 0.83 -2.38 -7.12
CA ILE A 102 -0.19 -1.56 -6.48
C ILE A 102 0.08 -0.10 -6.82
N ASP A 103 -0.93 0.55 -7.39
CA ASP A 103 -0.91 1.96 -7.70
C ASP A 103 -2.03 2.69 -6.95
N ILE A 104 -1.79 3.94 -6.59
CA ILE A 104 -2.82 4.87 -6.10
C ILE A 104 -2.97 6.01 -7.08
N ARG A 105 -4.17 6.60 -7.14
CA ARG A 105 -4.46 7.72 -8.02
C ARG A 105 -4.58 9.02 -7.24
N GLN A 106 -3.77 9.98 -7.63
CA GLN A 106 -3.86 11.34 -7.13
C GLN A 106 -4.76 12.20 -8.03
N ASN A 107 -5.54 13.07 -7.41
CA ASN A 107 -6.49 13.98 -8.09
C ASN A 107 -6.05 15.45 -8.09
N THR A 108 -4.81 15.74 -7.83
CA THR A 108 -4.35 17.14 -7.89
C THR A 108 -3.02 17.24 -8.61
N GLY A 109 -2.89 18.27 -9.43
CA GLY A 109 -1.62 18.62 -10.06
C GLY A 109 -0.70 19.45 -9.17
N ALA A 110 -1.13 19.82 -7.97
CA ALA A 110 -0.28 20.56 -7.05
C ALA A 110 0.79 19.66 -6.47
N GLN A 111 2.01 20.19 -6.40
CA GLN A 111 3.09 19.49 -5.72
C GLN A 111 2.76 19.32 -4.23
N MET A 112 2.84 18.10 -3.74
CA MET A 112 2.47 17.80 -2.38
C MET A 112 3.23 16.60 -1.85
N GLU A 113 3.73 16.73 -0.64
CA GLU A 113 4.35 15.62 0.07
C GLU A 113 3.28 14.67 0.61
N HIS A 114 3.55 13.39 0.49
CA HIS A 114 2.70 12.32 1.01
C HIS A 114 3.51 11.39 1.89
N SER A 115 2.87 10.87 2.93
CA SER A 115 3.38 9.75 3.70
C SER A 115 2.54 8.52 3.41
N ILE A 116 3.20 7.39 3.17
CA ILE A 116 2.54 6.08 3.07
C ILE A 116 3.10 5.17 4.14
N VAL A 117 2.21 4.50 4.85
CA VAL A 117 2.53 3.41 5.77
C VAL A 117 1.84 2.15 5.28
N LEU A 118 2.61 1.11 5.10
CA LEU A 118 2.14 -0.21 4.70
C LEU A 118 2.33 -1.19 5.85
N SER A 119 1.24 -1.81 6.27
CA SER A 119 1.24 -2.95 7.19
C SER A 119 0.73 -4.18 6.45
N ASN A 120 1.47 -5.27 6.43
CA ASN A 120 1.17 -6.43 5.60
C ASN A 120 1.67 -7.74 6.21
N ASN A 121 1.38 -8.84 5.52
CA ASN A 121 1.79 -10.20 5.91
C ASN A 121 3.12 -10.65 5.30
N ASN A 122 4.06 -9.77 5.10
CA ASN A 122 5.40 -10.07 4.56
C ASN A 122 5.51 -10.29 3.05
N ASN A 123 4.43 -10.18 2.28
CA ASN A 123 4.50 -10.41 0.84
C ASN A 123 4.37 -9.14 0.00
N VAL A 124 4.42 -7.97 0.62
CA VAL A 124 4.32 -6.68 -0.08
C VAL A 124 5.42 -5.75 0.43
N LYS A 125 5.97 -4.98 -0.46
CA LYS A 125 6.93 -3.91 -0.12
C LYS A 125 6.54 -2.61 -0.78
N LEU A 126 6.77 -1.50 -0.08
CA LEU A 126 6.73 -0.18 -0.67
C LEU A 126 7.89 -0.02 -1.65
N VAL A 127 7.63 0.65 -2.75
CA VAL A 127 8.65 1.12 -3.69
C VAL A 127 8.77 2.63 -3.60
N ASP A 128 9.84 3.19 -4.14
CA ASP A 128 9.92 4.64 -4.30
C ASP A 128 8.88 5.07 -5.34
N PRO A 129 7.87 5.86 -4.94
CA PRO A 129 6.74 6.14 -5.81
C PRO A 129 7.12 6.88 -7.07
N PHE A 130 6.52 6.48 -8.18
CA PHE A 130 6.71 7.10 -9.49
C PHE A 130 5.42 7.03 -10.30
N ILE A 131 5.25 7.95 -11.23
CA ILE A 131 4.15 7.91 -12.18
C ILE A 131 4.22 6.61 -12.97
N SER A 132 3.12 5.87 -12.97
CA SER A 132 3.11 4.53 -13.52
C SER A 132 2.15 4.38 -14.69
N GLU A 133 2.56 3.57 -15.63
CA GLU A 133 1.73 3.04 -16.71
C GLU A 133 1.50 1.54 -16.47
N ILE A 134 0.54 0.98 -17.17
CA ILE A 134 0.29 -0.47 -17.12
C ILE A 134 1.38 -1.17 -17.95
N PRO A 135 2.24 -1.98 -17.32
CA PRO A 135 3.27 -2.69 -18.07
C PRO A 135 2.65 -3.72 -19.03
N THR A 136 3.38 -4.05 -20.08
CA THR A 136 2.94 -5.04 -21.08
C THR A 136 2.60 -6.38 -20.43
N GLY A 137 1.44 -6.89 -20.74
CA GLY A 137 0.93 -8.18 -20.24
C GLY A 137 0.23 -8.11 -18.90
N TYR A 138 0.20 -6.95 -18.23
CA TYR A 138 -0.55 -6.76 -16.99
C TYR A 138 -1.99 -6.32 -17.27
N THR A 139 -2.88 -6.78 -16.41
CA THR A 139 -4.28 -6.35 -16.38
C THR A 139 -4.53 -5.53 -15.13
N ALA A 140 -5.24 -4.42 -15.27
CA ALA A 140 -5.59 -3.54 -14.16
C ALA A 140 -6.97 -3.88 -13.59
N THR A 141 -7.07 -3.94 -12.28
CA THR A 141 -8.34 -3.92 -11.54
C THR A 141 -8.38 -2.63 -10.73
N GLU A 142 -9.30 -1.75 -11.05
CA GLU A 142 -9.39 -0.40 -10.49
C GLU A 142 -10.51 -0.30 -9.45
N PHE A 143 -10.23 0.47 -8.40
CA PHE A 143 -11.16 0.80 -7.31
C PHE A 143 -11.18 2.31 -7.15
N MET A 144 -12.34 2.93 -7.33
CA MET A 144 -12.51 4.37 -7.16
C MET A 144 -13.23 4.65 -5.82
N PHE A 145 -12.83 5.72 -5.17
CA PHE A 145 -13.33 6.09 -3.83
C PHE A 145 -14.12 7.37 -3.84
#